data_8d4917ee9a17dec5ef695bf8bad11711
#
_entry.id   8d4917ee9a17dec5ef695bf8bad11711
#
_cell.length_a   1.000
_cell.length_b   1.000
_cell.length_c   1.000
_cell.angle_alpha   90.00
_cell.angle_beta   90.00
_cell.angle_gamma   90.00
#
_symmetry.space_group_name_H-M   'P 1'
#
loop_
_entity.id
_entity.type
_entity.pdbx_description
1 polymer ?
#
loop_
_entity_poly.entity_id
_entity_poly.type
_entity_poly.pdbx_seq_one_letter_code
_entity_poly.pdbx_strand_id
1 'polypeptide(L)'
;MARTEGQRPGKQPETSAVEWRGGLPELAGEHLILRELRASDAPTLYAELTTPSVKRFIWAPPPSVTAFERFIEWSHEERATGKYICYGVVPHGEEHATGAFELRQLQPGFLRGEFGFVITPKLWRKGLFVEAARLLLDFAFRTVRVHRIEARATIDNQKGNAALGQLGAQKEGTLKEAFWRDDHFVDQYLWAILDSDWEQQRKDRQLKDK
;
A
#
# COMPACT_ATOMS: atom_id res chain seq x y z
N MET A 1 23.89 -33.23 -19.05
CA MET A 1 24.28 -31.80 -18.98
C MET A 1 23.58 -31.16 -17.77
N ALA A 2 24.32 -30.96 -16.69
CA ALA A 2 23.83 -30.38 -15.44
C ALA A 2 23.67 -28.89 -15.60
N ARG A 3 22.48 -28.35 -15.25
CA ARG A 3 22.24 -26.89 -15.17
C ARG A 3 22.89 -26.37 -13.89
N THR A 4 23.82 -25.47 -14.05
CA THR A 4 24.48 -24.74 -12.99
C THR A 4 23.43 -23.84 -12.29
N GLU A 5 23.16 -24.10 -11.02
CA GLU A 5 22.41 -23.21 -10.14
C GLU A 5 23.19 -21.91 -10.00
N GLY A 6 22.59 -20.81 -10.47
CA GLY A 6 23.12 -19.47 -10.29
C GLY A 6 23.12 -19.08 -8.83
N GLN A 7 24.28 -18.95 -8.20
CA GLN A 7 24.49 -18.38 -6.90
C GLN A 7 23.93 -16.94 -6.85
N ARG A 8 22.97 -16.70 -5.95
CA ARG A 8 22.47 -15.35 -5.64
C ARG A 8 23.56 -14.55 -4.92
N PRO A 9 23.74 -13.26 -5.22
CA PRO A 9 24.68 -12.43 -4.48
C PRO A 9 24.22 -12.23 -3.04
N GLY A 10 25.16 -12.38 -2.13
CA GLY A 10 25.32 -11.99 -0.76
C GLY A 10 24.10 -11.73 0.13
N LYS A 11 23.96 -12.58 1.16
CA LYS A 11 23.18 -12.32 2.38
C LYS A 11 23.49 -10.92 2.92
N GLN A 12 22.50 -10.02 2.86
CA GLN A 12 22.57 -8.76 3.60
C GLN A 12 22.11 -8.99 5.04
N PRO A 13 22.56 -8.16 6.02
CA PRO A 13 22.33 -8.42 7.44
C PRO A 13 20.84 -8.42 7.80
N GLU A 14 20.42 -9.44 8.50
CA GLU A 14 19.05 -9.75 8.92
C GLU A 14 18.47 -8.76 9.96
N THR A 15 19.22 -7.75 10.41
CA THR A 15 18.90 -6.96 11.60
C THR A 15 17.75 -5.96 11.41
N SER A 16 17.49 -5.42 10.21
CA SER A 16 16.43 -4.43 10.01
C SER A 16 15.08 -5.02 9.59
N ALA A 17 15.06 -6.24 9.07
CA ALA A 17 13.85 -6.90 8.56
C ALA A 17 12.93 -7.45 9.67
N VAL A 18 13.42 -7.56 10.92
CA VAL A 18 12.70 -8.16 12.04
C VAL A 18 11.94 -7.12 12.88
N GLU A 19 12.42 -5.87 12.92
CA GLU A 19 11.86 -4.85 13.82
C GLU A 19 10.42 -4.47 13.52
N TRP A 20 10.04 -4.31 12.24
CA TRP A 20 8.68 -3.90 11.88
C TRP A 20 7.60 -4.97 12.17
N ARG A 21 7.97 -6.22 12.35
CA ARG A 21 7.05 -7.29 12.75
C ARG A 21 6.56 -7.13 14.20
N GLY A 22 7.34 -6.50 15.05
CA GLY A 22 6.97 -6.18 16.42
C GLY A 22 6.04 -4.96 16.55
N GLY A 23 6.03 -4.08 15.54
CA GLY A 23 5.22 -2.87 15.46
C GLY A 23 5.68 -2.01 14.29
N LEU A 24 4.74 -1.40 13.58
CA LEU A 24 5.09 -0.52 12.47
C LEU A 24 5.63 0.81 13.00
N PRO A 25 6.76 1.31 12.48
CA PRO A 25 7.23 2.65 12.80
C PRO A 25 6.25 3.69 12.26
N GLU A 26 6.13 4.81 12.94
CA GLU A 26 5.42 5.96 12.40
C GLU A 26 6.23 6.60 11.27
N LEU A 27 5.58 6.88 10.14
CA LEU A 27 6.20 7.53 8.99
C LEU A 27 5.62 8.94 8.88
N ALA A 28 6.45 9.94 9.20
CA ALA A 28 6.05 11.33 9.21
C ALA A 28 6.21 11.96 7.81
N GLY A 29 5.14 12.58 7.33
CA GLY A 29 5.11 13.42 6.14
C GLY A 29 4.94 14.90 6.50
N GLU A 30 4.85 15.75 5.49
CA GLU A 30 4.64 17.20 5.64
C GLU A 30 3.23 17.52 6.10
N HIS A 31 2.21 16.78 5.63
CA HIS A 31 0.80 17.07 5.88
C HIS A 31 0.04 15.92 6.57
N LEU A 32 0.69 14.79 6.75
CA LEU A 32 0.09 13.60 7.35
C LEU A 32 1.14 12.71 8.02
N ILE A 33 0.65 11.77 8.81
CA ILE A 33 1.45 10.64 9.27
C ILE A 33 0.83 9.33 8.80
N LEU A 34 1.68 8.34 8.57
CA LEU A 34 1.27 6.95 8.48
C LEU A 34 1.65 6.26 9.79
N ARG A 35 0.68 5.70 10.48
CA ARG A 35 0.89 4.89 11.68
C ARG A 35 0.09 3.61 11.63
N GLU A 36 0.45 2.66 12.44
CA GLU A 36 -0.34 1.46 12.60
C GLU A 36 -1.79 1.81 13.02
N LEU A 37 -2.76 1.10 12.48
CA LEU A 37 -4.16 1.29 12.83
C LEU A 37 -4.41 0.96 14.30
N ARG A 38 -5.33 1.68 14.93
CA ARG A 38 -5.78 1.48 16.31
C ARG A 38 -7.26 1.12 16.31
N ALA A 39 -7.71 0.38 17.29
CA ALA A 39 -9.15 0.07 17.44
C ALA A 39 -10.03 1.33 17.45
N SER A 40 -9.51 2.45 18.00
CA SER A 40 -10.18 3.75 18.00
C SER A 40 -10.36 4.38 16.61
N ASP A 41 -9.69 3.87 15.57
CA ASP A 41 -9.88 4.33 14.19
C ASP A 41 -11.13 3.72 13.54
N ALA A 42 -11.61 2.59 14.05
CA ALA A 42 -12.69 1.81 13.43
C ALA A 42 -13.97 2.62 13.16
N PRO A 43 -14.48 3.48 14.06
CA PRO A 43 -15.66 4.29 13.77
C PRO A 43 -15.46 5.24 12.59
N THR A 44 -14.30 5.92 12.53
CA THR A 44 -13.96 6.84 11.44
C THR A 44 -13.78 6.11 10.12
N LEU A 45 -13.04 5.01 10.11
CA LEU A 45 -12.85 4.17 8.93
C LEU A 45 -14.17 3.63 8.40
N TYR A 46 -15.05 3.16 9.29
CA TYR A 46 -16.38 2.72 8.90
C TYR A 46 -17.17 3.84 8.22
N ALA A 47 -17.27 5.01 8.86
CA ALA A 47 -18.03 6.14 8.33
C ALA A 47 -17.50 6.63 6.98
N GLU A 48 -16.18 6.72 6.84
CA GLU A 48 -15.53 7.32 5.67
C GLU A 48 -15.38 6.32 4.51
N LEU A 49 -15.06 5.04 4.79
CA LEU A 49 -14.72 4.06 3.74
C LEU A 49 -15.94 3.26 3.24
N THR A 50 -17.08 3.31 3.93
CA THR A 50 -18.30 2.63 3.48
C THR A 50 -19.20 3.50 2.60
N THR A 51 -18.77 4.70 2.25
CA THR A 51 -19.51 5.59 1.34
C THR A 51 -19.57 5.01 -0.09
N PRO A 52 -20.65 5.24 -0.85
CA PRO A 52 -20.77 4.71 -2.21
C PRO A 52 -19.62 5.12 -3.14
N SER A 53 -19.09 6.34 -2.95
CA SER A 53 -17.97 6.87 -3.76
C SER A 53 -16.66 6.12 -3.55
N VAL A 54 -16.45 5.52 -2.37
CA VAL A 54 -15.26 4.72 -2.03
C VAL A 54 -15.50 3.27 -2.36
N LYS A 55 -16.62 2.68 -1.93
CA LYS A 55 -16.96 1.26 -2.16
C LYS A 55 -16.85 0.83 -3.62
N ARG A 56 -17.12 1.75 -4.54
CA ARG A 56 -17.12 1.47 -5.98
C ARG A 56 -15.78 0.90 -6.49
N PHE A 57 -14.67 1.21 -5.85
CA PHE A 57 -13.33 0.89 -6.38
C PHE A 57 -12.51 -0.05 -5.50
N ILE A 58 -13.09 -0.53 -4.40
CA ILE A 58 -12.42 -1.43 -3.45
C ILE A 58 -13.25 -2.70 -3.25
N TRP A 59 -12.62 -3.75 -2.74
CA TRP A 59 -13.35 -4.89 -2.21
C TRP A 59 -14.31 -4.43 -1.12
N ALA A 60 -15.37 -5.21 -0.89
CA ALA A 60 -16.37 -4.87 0.12
C ALA A 60 -15.68 -4.57 1.47
N PRO A 61 -15.77 -3.32 1.99
CA PRO A 61 -15.17 -2.98 3.26
C PRO A 61 -15.90 -3.71 4.39
N PRO A 62 -15.27 -3.83 5.58
CA PRO A 62 -15.93 -4.38 6.75
C PRO A 62 -17.31 -3.74 6.98
N PRO A 63 -18.37 -4.53 7.25
CA PRO A 63 -19.75 -4.05 7.22
C PRO A 63 -20.20 -3.30 8.48
N SER A 64 -19.36 -3.23 9.51
CA SER A 64 -19.65 -2.55 10.79
C SER A 64 -18.38 -2.06 11.47
N VAL A 65 -18.53 -1.19 12.48
CA VAL A 65 -17.41 -0.73 13.32
C VAL A 65 -16.70 -1.94 13.95
N THR A 66 -17.44 -2.87 14.55
CA THR A 66 -16.85 -4.09 15.14
C THR A 66 -16.14 -4.98 14.11
N ALA A 67 -16.57 -4.96 12.85
CA ALA A 67 -15.87 -5.67 11.80
C ALA A 67 -14.56 -4.96 11.40
N PHE A 68 -14.51 -3.62 11.49
CA PHE A 68 -13.25 -2.86 11.34
C PHE A 68 -12.30 -3.11 12.51
N GLU A 69 -12.78 -3.17 13.75
CA GLU A 69 -11.95 -3.52 14.91
C GLU A 69 -11.28 -4.90 14.70
N ARG A 70 -12.05 -5.91 14.30
CA ARG A 70 -11.51 -7.25 13.97
C ARG A 70 -10.53 -7.23 12.80
N PHE A 71 -10.77 -6.41 11.79
CA PHE A 71 -9.82 -6.23 10.69
C PHE A 71 -8.49 -5.63 11.18
N ILE A 72 -8.56 -4.66 12.10
CA ILE A 72 -7.36 -4.04 12.70
C ILE A 72 -6.57 -5.09 13.50
N GLU A 73 -7.22 -5.85 14.35
CA GLU A 73 -6.61 -6.96 15.13
C GLU A 73 -5.94 -7.97 14.17
N TRP A 74 -6.67 -8.44 13.18
CA TRP A 74 -6.15 -9.34 12.14
C TRP A 74 -4.93 -8.76 11.42
N SER A 75 -4.96 -7.47 11.09
CA SER A 75 -3.83 -6.81 10.41
C SER A 75 -2.56 -6.81 11.26
N HIS A 76 -2.69 -6.68 12.58
CA HIS A 76 -1.57 -6.77 13.54
C HIS A 76 -1.03 -8.21 13.64
N GLU A 77 -1.91 -9.21 13.67
CA GLU A 77 -1.52 -10.62 13.66
C GLU A 77 -0.75 -10.96 12.37
N GLU A 78 -1.27 -10.59 11.21
CA GLU A 78 -0.62 -10.85 9.92
C GLU A 78 0.70 -10.07 9.76
N ARG A 79 0.81 -8.87 10.34
CA ARG A 79 2.08 -8.15 10.44
C ARG A 79 3.11 -8.96 11.25
N ALA A 80 2.72 -9.49 12.39
CA ALA A 80 3.60 -10.31 13.23
C ALA A 80 4.11 -11.56 12.49
N THR A 81 3.29 -12.13 11.59
CA THR A 81 3.74 -13.23 10.72
C THR A 81 4.67 -12.77 9.59
N GLY A 82 4.78 -11.46 9.34
CA GLY A 82 5.59 -10.89 8.28
C GLY A 82 4.95 -10.98 6.89
N LYS A 83 3.63 -11.08 6.78
CA LYS A 83 2.92 -11.24 5.49
C LYS A 83 2.11 -10.04 5.06
N TYR A 84 1.81 -9.15 6.00
CA TYR A 84 0.92 -8.02 5.77
C TYR A 84 1.41 -6.80 6.54
N ILE A 85 1.27 -5.64 5.93
CA ILE A 85 1.56 -4.33 6.51
C ILE A 85 0.36 -3.45 6.22
N CYS A 86 -0.21 -2.81 7.26
CA CYS A 86 -1.35 -1.91 7.10
C CYS A 86 -1.12 -0.63 7.89
N TYR A 87 -1.00 0.47 7.17
CA TYR A 87 -0.89 1.80 7.73
C TYR A 87 -2.20 2.56 7.64
N GLY A 88 -2.60 3.19 8.75
CA GLY A 88 -3.63 4.21 8.75
C GLY A 88 -3.05 5.55 8.27
N VAL A 89 -3.80 6.25 7.43
CA VAL A 89 -3.47 7.60 6.95
C VAL A 89 -4.14 8.62 7.87
N VAL A 90 -3.34 9.39 8.61
CA VAL A 90 -3.81 10.40 9.57
C VAL A 90 -3.32 11.77 9.13
N PRO A 91 -4.18 12.62 8.54
CA PRO A 91 -3.83 14.01 8.23
C PRO A 91 -3.47 14.80 9.49
N HIS A 92 -2.56 15.76 9.38
CA HIS A 92 -2.25 16.65 10.49
C HIS A 92 -3.50 17.40 10.98
N GLY A 93 -3.71 17.41 12.29
CA GLY A 93 -4.91 17.97 12.93
C GLY A 93 -6.08 16.99 13.09
N GLU A 94 -5.98 15.78 12.52
CA GLU A 94 -6.92 14.70 12.76
C GLU A 94 -6.35 13.72 13.81
N GLU A 95 -7.23 13.13 14.62
CA GLU A 95 -6.85 12.14 15.62
C GLU A 95 -6.89 10.72 15.06
N HIS A 96 -7.83 10.46 14.16
CA HIS A 96 -8.13 9.14 13.64
C HIS A 96 -7.73 8.99 12.16
N ALA A 97 -7.42 7.76 11.79
CA ALA A 97 -7.13 7.41 10.40
C ALA A 97 -8.38 7.59 9.52
N THR A 98 -8.20 8.27 8.37
CA THR A 98 -9.24 8.52 7.38
C THR A 98 -9.04 7.72 6.09
N GLY A 99 -8.08 6.82 6.08
CA GLY A 99 -7.75 5.91 4.99
C GLY A 99 -6.77 4.86 5.45
N ALA A 100 -6.52 3.89 4.61
CA ALA A 100 -5.55 2.84 4.88
C ALA A 100 -4.73 2.53 3.63
N PHE A 101 -3.46 2.23 3.84
CA PHE A 101 -2.52 1.75 2.84
C PHE A 101 -1.97 0.41 3.29
N GLU A 102 -1.95 -0.55 2.39
CA GLU A 102 -1.54 -1.90 2.70
C GLU A 102 -0.46 -2.41 1.75
N LEU A 103 0.36 -3.31 2.25
CA LEU A 103 1.30 -4.08 1.46
C LEU A 103 1.16 -5.55 1.85
N ARG A 104 0.68 -6.36 0.90
CA ARG A 104 0.48 -7.79 1.07
C ARG A 104 1.62 -8.57 0.41
N GLN A 105 2.17 -9.53 1.12
CA GLN A 105 3.19 -10.40 0.58
C GLN A 105 2.60 -11.33 -0.50
N LEU A 106 3.16 -11.28 -1.71
CA LEU A 106 2.84 -12.20 -2.82
C LEU A 106 3.85 -13.34 -2.94
N GLN A 107 5.08 -13.11 -2.48
CA GLN A 107 6.13 -14.14 -2.43
C GLN A 107 6.87 -14.07 -1.09
N PRO A 108 7.32 -15.23 -0.57
CA PRO A 108 8.04 -15.29 0.71
C PRO A 108 9.18 -14.28 0.79
N GLY A 109 9.34 -13.66 1.97
CA GLY A 109 10.36 -12.63 2.20
C GLY A 109 10.08 -11.30 1.49
N PHE A 110 8.84 -11.05 1.08
CA PHE A 110 8.45 -9.84 0.33
C PHE A 110 9.26 -9.60 -0.96
N LEU A 111 9.78 -10.65 -1.59
CA LEU A 111 10.40 -10.50 -2.92
C LEU A 111 9.43 -9.83 -3.90
N ARG A 112 8.14 -10.13 -3.77
CA ARG A 112 7.06 -9.46 -4.47
C ARG A 112 5.94 -9.14 -3.49
N GLY A 113 5.45 -7.91 -3.50
CA GLY A 113 4.33 -7.43 -2.70
C GLY A 113 3.23 -6.82 -3.56
N GLU A 114 2.02 -6.78 -3.05
CA GLU A 114 0.89 -6.06 -3.64
C GLU A 114 0.57 -4.85 -2.78
N PHE A 115 0.55 -3.68 -3.39
CA PHE A 115 0.15 -2.42 -2.79
C PHE A 115 -1.34 -2.19 -3.00
N GLY A 116 -2.07 -2.09 -1.90
CA GLY A 116 -3.46 -1.69 -1.85
C GLY A 116 -3.63 -0.36 -1.12
N PHE A 117 -4.67 0.37 -1.48
CA PHE A 117 -5.00 1.61 -0.80
C PHE A 117 -6.49 1.92 -0.85
N VAL A 118 -6.97 2.49 0.22
CA VAL A 118 -8.30 3.10 0.30
C VAL A 118 -8.19 4.42 1.04
N ILE A 119 -8.66 5.49 0.40
CA ILE A 119 -8.64 6.84 0.97
C ILE A 119 -9.95 7.56 0.68
N THR A 120 -10.31 8.44 1.58
CA THR A 120 -11.50 9.27 1.43
C THR A 120 -11.34 10.31 0.34
N PRO A 121 -12.45 10.83 -0.23
CA PRO A 121 -12.39 11.95 -1.17
C PRO A 121 -11.68 13.21 -0.64
N LYS A 122 -11.63 13.39 0.67
CA LYS A 122 -10.90 14.50 1.32
C LYS A 122 -9.39 14.43 1.03
N LEU A 123 -8.84 13.20 0.96
CA LEU A 123 -7.43 12.97 0.71
C LEU A 123 -7.05 12.96 -0.78
N TRP A 124 -8.02 12.86 -1.69
CA TRP A 124 -7.75 12.91 -3.14
C TRP A 124 -7.28 14.29 -3.62
N ARG A 125 -7.58 15.33 -2.86
CA ARG A 125 -7.15 16.70 -3.15
C ARG A 125 -5.86 16.97 -2.39
N LYS A 126 -5.04 17.92 -2.89
CA LYS A 126 -3.82 18.40 -2.21
C LYS A 126 -2.57 17.49 -2.26
N GLY A 127 -2.52 16.46 -3.12
CA GLY A 127 -1.32 15.61 -3.22
C GLY A 127 -1.10 14.64 -2.06
N LEU A 128 -2.01 14.59 -1.07
CA LEU A 128 -1.88 13.77 0.14
C LEU A 128 -1.74 12.28 -0.16
N PHE A 129 -2.42 11.80 -1.22
CA PHE A 129 -2.24 10.42 -1.67
C PHE A 129 -0.79 10.13 -2.07
N VAL A 130 -0.21 11.00 -2.89
CA VAL A 130 1.16 10.80 -3.40
C VAL A 130 2.17 10.88 -2.28
N GLU A 131 1.98 11.79 -1.32
CA GLU A 131 2.81 11.91 -0.13
C GLU A 131 2.75 10.63 0.70
N ALA A 132 1.56 10.18 1.09
CA ALA A 132 1.35 8.96 1.86
C ALA A 132 1.91 7.71 1.15
N ALA A 133 1.63 7.58 -0.15
CA ALA A 133 2.13 6.45 -0.93
C ALA A 133 3.66 6.43 -1.01
N ARG A 134 4.31 7.61 -1.15
CA ARG A 134 5.77 7.70 -1.14
C ARG A 134 6.37 7.26 0.19
N LEU A 135 5.78 7.64 1.31
CA LEU A 135 6.24 7.20 2.63
C LEU A 135 6.18 5.67 2.76
N LEU A 136 5.06 5.05 2.37
CA LEU A 136 4.94 3.60 2.40
C LEU A 136 5.92 2.92 1.44
N LEU A 137 6.05 3.41 0.20
CA LEU A 137 6.95 2.83 -0.79
C LEU A 137 8.42 2.96 -0.38
N ASP A 138 8.83 4.09 0.22
CA ASP A 138 10.16 4.22 0.80
C ASP A 138 10.40 3.20 1.92
N PHE A 139 9.43 3.02 2.81
CA PHE A 139 9.49 1.99 3.85
C PHE A 139 9.56 0.58 3.24
N ALA A 140 8.72 0.28 2.27
CA ALA A 140 8.66 -1.02 1.61
C ALA A 140 10.00 -1.39 0.93
N PHE A 141 10.54 -0.48 0.12
CA PHE A 141 11.79 -0.77 -0.61
C PHE A 141 13.03 -0.72 0.28
N ARG A 142 13.09 0.17 1.26
CA ARG A 142 14.31 0.41 2.05
C ARG A 142 14.38 -0.38 3.35
N THR A 143 13.23 -0.61 3.99
CA THR A 143 13.15 -1.31 5.28
C THR A 143 12.73 -2.76 5.09
N VAL A 144 11.61 -2.99 4.42
CA VAL A 144 11.11 -4.34 4.15
C VAL A 144 11.93 -5.06 3.07
N ARG A 145 12.59 -4.29 2.18
CA ARG A 145 13.42 -4.79 1.07
C ARG A 145 12.64 -5.55 0.01
N VAL A 146 11.44 -5.07 -0.27
CA VAL A 146 10.64 -5.56 -1.39
C VAL A 146 11.40 -5.31 -2.69
N HIS A 147 11.44 -6.31 -3.59
CA HIS A 147 12.06 -6.15 -4.91
C HIS A 147 11.07 -5.57 -5.93
N ARG A 148 9.81 -6.03 -5.88
CA ARG A 148 8.77 -5.62 -6.82
C ARG A 148 7.45 -5.40 -6.08
N ILE A 149 6.85 -4.26 -6.33
CA ILE A 149 5.50 -3.91 -5.84
C ILE A 149 4.54 -3.87 -7.02
N GLU A 150 3.46 -4.65 -6.91
CA GLU A 150 2.35 -4.64 -7.85
C GLU A 150 1.18 -3.86 -7.26
N ALA A 151 0.39 -3.24 -8.12
CA ALA A 151 -0.89 -2.62 -7.74
C ALA A 151 -1.93 -2.87 -8.83
N ARG A 152 -3.19 -2.96 -8.43
CA ARG A 152 -4.30 -3.18 -9.35
C ARG A 152 -5.33 -2.09 -9.17
N ALA A 153 -5.87 -1.61 -10.29
CA ALA A 153 -6.98 -0.69 -10.29
C ALA A 153 -7.91 -1.00 -11.46
N THR A 154 -9.22 -0.93 -11.23
CA THR A 154 -10.19 -1.12 -12.30
C THR A 154 -10.00 -0.07 -13.39
N ILE A 155 -10.24 -0.43 -14.63
CA ILE A 155 -9.98 0.43 -15.80
C ILE A 155 -10.74 1.76 -15.73
N ASP A 156 -11.91 1.77 -15.11
CA ASP A 156 -12.76 2.95 -14.90
C ASP A 156 -12.36 3.80 -13.68
N ASN A 157 -11.42 3.33 -12.85
CA ASN A 157 -10.84 4.11 -11.75
C ASN A 157 -9.77 5.07 -12.27
N GLN A 158 -10.19 6.09 -13.03
CA GLN A 158 -9.25 7.06 -13.63
C GLN A 158 -8.34 7.73 -12.60
N LYS A 159 -8.88 8.07 -11.43
CA LYS A 159 -8.10 8.72 -10.34
C LYS A 159 -7.04 7.78 -9.77
N GLY A 160 -7.42 6.55 -9.46
CA GLY A 160 -6.48 5.54 -8.94
C GLY A 160 -5.37 5.23 -9.95
N ASN A 161 -5.74 5.05 -11.23
CA ASN A 161 -4.78 4.82 -12.29
C ASN A 161 -3.82 6.02 -12.50
N ALA A 162 -4.33 7.25 -12.51
CA ALA A 162 -3.50 8.45 -12.61
C ALA A 162 -2.55 8.58 -11.40
N ALA A 163 -3.03 8.27 -10.19
CA ALA A 163 -2.24 8.32 -8.97
C ALA A 163 -1.09 7.31 -8.99
N LEU A 164 -1.33 6.08 -9.46
CA LEU A 164 -0.27 5.08 -9.64
C LEU A 164 0.78 5.54 -10.66
N GLY A 165 0.35 6.13 -11.78
CA GLY A 165 1.27 6.73 -12.75
C GLY A 165 2.12 7.86 -12.15
N GLN A 166 1.56 8.73 -11.28
CA GLN A 166 2.30 9.79 -10.59
C GLN A 166 3.36 9.26 -9.60
N LEU A 167 3.18 8.05 -9.10
CA LEU A 167 4.18 7.34 -8.29
C LEU A 167 5.29 6.73 -9.13
N GLY A 168 5.20 6.81 -10.47
CA GLY A 168 6.15 6.22 -11.40
C GLY A 168 5.92 4.74 -11.63
N ALA A 169 4.77 4.21 -11.24
CA ALA A 169 4.39 2.85 -11.59
C ALA A 169 4.24 2.70 -13.11
N GLN A 170 4.69 1.57 -13.64
CA GLN A 170 4.54 1.21 -15.04
C GLN A 170 3.31 0.31 -15.21
N LYS A 171 2.44 0.64 -16.18
CA LYS A 171 1.33 -0.22 -16.55
C LYS A 171 1.85 -1.37 -17.41
N GLU A 172 1.77 -2.60 -16.90
CA GLU A 172 2.29 -3.79 -17.56
C GLU A 172 1.23 -4.58 -18.34
N GLY A 173 -0.05 -4.39 -18.00
CA GLY A 173 -1.09 -5.14 -18.70
C GLY A 173 -2.50 -4.84 -18.23
N THR A 174 -3.43 -5.54 -18.87
CA THR A 174 -4.85 -5.58 -18.50
C THR A 174 -5.21 -6.99 -18.07
N LEU A 175 -5.70 -7.12 -16.85
CA LEU A 175 -6.27 -8.34 -16.31
C LEU A 175 -7.76 -8.36 -16.64
N LYS A 176 -8.17 -9.23 -17.54
CA LYS A 176 -9.55 -9.33 -17.96
C LYS A 176 -10.38 -9.97 -16.87
N GLU A 177 -11.58 -9.40 -16.63
CA GLU A 177 -12.57 -9.95 -15.70
C GLU A 177 -12.00 -10.28 -14.30
N ALA A 178 -11.10 -9.42 -13.81
CA ALA A 178 -10.31 -9.70 -12.61
C ALA A 178 -10.92 -9.17 -11.31
N PHE A 179 -11.97 -8.37 -11.39
CA PHE A 179 -12.60 -7.78 -10.22
C PHE A 179 -14.13 -7.90 -10.31
N TRP A 180 -14.75 -8.53 -9.29
CA TRP A 180 -16.19 -8.66 -9.18
C TRP A 180 -16.81 -7.42 -8.53
N ARG A 181 -17.77 -6.79 -9.21
CA ARG A 181 -18.46 -5.59 -8.73
C ARG A 181 -19.83 -5.47 -9.37
N ASP A 182 -20.84 -5.13 -8.56
CA ASP A 182 -22.20 -4.87 -9.04
C ASP A 182 -22.73 -6.00 -9.95
N ASP A 183 -22.57 -7.25 -9.50
CA ASP A 183 -23.00 -8.47 -10.19
C ASP A 183 -22.38 -8.73 -11.58
N HIS A 184 -21.21 -8.13 -11.84
CA HIS A 184 -20.44 -8.42 -13.05
C HIS A 184 -18.93 -8.33 -12.81
N PHE A 185 -18.15 -8.96 -13.68
CA PHE A 185 -16.71 -8.83 -13.68
C PHE A 185 -16.27 -7.58 -14.45
N VAL A 186 -15.25 -6.90 -13.94
CA VAL A 186 -14.61 -5.76 -14.59
C VAL A 186 -13.11 -5.99 -14.74
N ASP A 187 -12.53 -5.37 -15.76
CA ASP A 187 -11.10 -5.44 -16.02
C ASP A 187 -10.33 -4.56 -15.06
N GLN A 188 -9.08 -4.96 -14.77
CA GLN A 188 -8.12 -4.17 -13.99
C GLN A 188 -6.85 -3.94 -14.79
N TYR A 189 -6.22 -2.78 -14.62
CA TYR A 189 -4.83 -2.59 -15.00
C TYR A 189 -3.91 -3.16 -13.92
N LEU A 190 -2.85 -3.84 -14.37
CA LEU A 190 -1.73 -4.23 -13.54
C LEU A 190 -0.64 -3.18 -13.66
N TRP A 191 -0.26 -2.63 -12.54
CA TRP A 191 0.82 -1.66 -12.38
C TRP A 191 1.95 -2.29 -11.58
N ALA A 192 3.20 -1.88 -11.84
CA ALA A 192 4.35 -2.34 -11.09
C ALA A 192 5.37 -1.22 -10.87
N ILE A 193 6.09 -1.32 -9.75
CA ILE A 193 7.25 -0.52 -9.43
C ILE A 193 8.36 -1.48 -8.98
N LEU A 194 9.56 -1.34 -9.53
CA LEU A 194 10.74 -2.06 -9.11
C LEU A 194 11.57 -1.23 -8.11
N ASP A 195 12.32 -1.90 -7.26
CA ASP A 195 13.24 -1.27 -6.31
C ASP A 195 14.28 -0.38 -7.00
N SER A 196 14.82 -0.82 -8.14
CA SER A 196 15.75 -0.05 -8.96
C SER A 196 15.15 1.25 -9.50
N ASP A 197 13.91 1.18 -10.01
CA ASP A 197 13.21 2.34 -10.58
C ASP A 197 12.86 3.35 -9.49
N TRP A 198 12.43 2.83 -8.31
CA TRP A 198 12.12 3.68 -7.16
C TRP A 198 13.35 4.43 -6.65
N GLU A 199 14.50 3.74 -6.56
CA GLU A 199 15.75 4.35 -6.11
C GLU A 199 16.24 5.42 -7.10
N GLN A 200 16.09 5.20 -8.41
CA GLN A 200 16.41 6.20 -9.42
C GLN A 200 15.50 7.43 -9.29
N GLN A 201 14.20 7.24 -9.21
CA GLN A 201 13.24 8.33 -9.02
C GLN A 201 13.51 9.13 -7.75
N ARG A 202 13.92 8.48 -6.67
CA ARG A 202 14.28 9.13 -5.40
C ARG A 202 15.49 10.04 -5.55
N LYS A 203 16.53 9.59 -6.25
CA LYS A 203 17.71 10.41 -6.57
C LYS A 203 17.33 11.62 -7.40
N ASP A 204 16.51 11.45 -8.41
CA ASP A 204 16.07 12.53 -9.30
C ASP A 204 15.24 13.60 -8.55
N ARG A 205 14.41 13.18 -7.56
CA ARG A 205 13.69 14.14 -6.69
C ARG A 205 14.65 14.94 -5.83
N GLN A 206 15.62 14.30 -5.18
CA GLN A 206 16.60 14.97 -4.31
C GLN A 206 17.48 15.98 -5.06
N LEU A 207 17.69 15.78 -6.38
CA LEU A 207 18.43 16.72 -7.21
C LEU A 207 17.61 17.95 -7.60
N LYS A 208 16.27 17.84 -7.65
CA LYS A 208 15.37 18.95 -7.96
C LYS A 208 15.05 19.85 -6.76
N ASP A 209 15.24 19.35 -5.57
CA ASP A 209 14.98 20.07 -4.31
C ASP A 209 16.22 20.82 -3.78
N LYS A 210 17.34 20.78 -4.53
CA LYS A 210 18.59 21.53 -4.29
C LYS A 210 18.71 22.72 -5.24
#